data_8a73dfc2cdfa0f1622a3344d6b564410
#
_entry.id   8a73dfc2cdfa0f1622a3344d6b564410
#
_cell.length_a   1.000
_cell.length_b   1.000
_cell.length_c   1.000
_cell.angle_alpha   90.00
_cell.angle_beta   90.00
_cell.angle_gamma   90.00
#
_symmetry.space_group_name_H-M   'P 1'
#
loop_
_entity.id
_entity.type
_entity.pdbx_description
1 polymer ?
#
loop_
_entity_poly.entity_id
_entity_poly.type
_entity_poly.pdbx_seq_one_letter_code
_entity_poly.pdbx_strand_id
1 'polypeptide(L)'
;MPAPFTDLIGTDSFTESLRQENIATWLSATNHRFVTELFEGTIAPQVMAGYLVQDYRFLDTFLALIGGAIANADTLAGRLRLSEFAGEIAGDENTYFLRCFETLGVTEHQRDSMPDTEATTGFKRLFLDAAASGSYAAILSVLMVCEGLYLDWASKAPAKRPESFVHHEWITLHDYPEFRELVDFLRRELDRVGPSDAQRAREFFSRAVELEQLFFDESYTHPLP
;
A
#
# COMPACT_ATOMS: atom_id res chain seq x y z
N MET A 1 16.61 14.68 8.94
CA MET A 1 15.98 13.65 8.07
C MET A 1 15.05 12.85 8.95
N PRO A 2 13.85 12.48 8.50
CA PRO A 2 13.00 11.58 9.26
C PRO A 2 13.70 10.24 9.48
N ALA A 3 13.32 9.53 10.56
CA ALA A 3 13.90 8.24 10.89
C ALA A 3 13.65 7.22 9.77
N PRO A 4 14.61 6.32 9.47
CA PRO A 4 14.39 5.23 8.52
C PRO A 4 13.20 4.35 8.94
N PHE A 5 12.57 3.68 7.98
CA PHE A 5 11.47 2.74 8.24
C PHE A 5 11.85 1.65 9.27
N THR A 6 13.08 1.14 9.21
CA THR A 6 13.60 0.16 10.17
C THR A 6 13.60 0.63 11.62
N ASP A 7 13.82 1.93 11.85
CA ASP A 7 13.80 2.51 13.20
C ASP A 7 12.36 2.61 13.74
N LEU A 8 11.39 2.77 12.84
CA LEU A 8 9.97 2.83 13.17
C LEU A 8 9.43 1.45 13.57
N ILE A 9 9.84 0.38 12.87
CA ILE A 9 9.36 -0.98 13.16
C ILE A 9 9.94 -1.54 14.46
N GLY A 10 11.19 -1.21 14.80
CA GLY A 10 11.92 -1.81 15.92
C GLY A 10 12.41 -3.23 15.60
N THR A 11 13.49 -3.67 16.26
CA THR A 11 14.20 -4.92 15.92
C THR A 11 13.57 -6.21 16.47
N ASP A 12 12.74 -6.11 17.52
CA ASP A 12 12.21 -7.25 18.28
C ASP A 12 10.66 -7.29 18.28
N SER A 13 10.01 -6.60 17.32
CA SER A 13 8.56 -6.55 17.26
C SER A 13 7.98 -7.76 16.49
N PHE A 14 6.69 -8.07 16.72
CA PHE A 14 5.98 -9.11 15.97
C PHE A 14 5.91 -8.75 14.48
N THR A 15 5.63 -7.49 14.17
CA THR A 15 5.60 -6.97 12.80
C THR A 15 6.95 -7.16 12.10
N GLU A 16 8.07 -6.86 12.80
CA GLU A 16 9.40 -7.09 12.22
C GLU A 16 9.67 -8.57 11.98
N SER A 17 9.20 -9.46 12.86
CA SER A 17 9.34 -10.90 12.62
C SER A 17 8.63 -11.33 11.34
N LEU A 18 7.43 -10.81 11.07
CA LEU A 18 6.68 -11.08 9.84
C LEU A 18 7.42 -10.55 8.61
N ARG A 19 7.98 -9.33 8.70
CA ARG A 19 8.78 -8.74 7.63
C ARG A 19 10.05 -9.57 7.36
N GLN A 20 10.75 -10.03 8.40
CA GLN A 20 11.94 -10.86 8.26
C GLN A 20 11.65 -12.23 7.64
N GLU A 21 10.51 -12.84 7.95
CA GLU A 21 10.06 -14.08 7.31
C GLU A 21 9.85 -13.89 5.79
N ASN A 22 9.57 -12.66 5.33
CA ASN A 22 9.30 -12.29 3.94
C ASN A 22 10.38 -11.38 3.34
N ILE A 23 11.55 -11.25 3.98
CA ILE A 23 12.54 -10.20 3.67
C ILE A 23 13.01 -10.18 2.23
N ALA A 24 13.17 -11.34 1.58
CA ALA A 24 13.63 -11.40 0.21
C ALA A 24 12.64 -10.74 -0.76
N THR A 25 11.35 -11.05 -0.63
CA THR A 25 10.28 -10.49 -1.45
C THR A 25 10.05 -9.02 -1.12
N TRP A 26 10.08 -8.66 0.17
CA TRP A 26 10.00 -7.26 0.63
C TRP A 26 11.09 -6.39 0.03
N LEU A 27 12.35 -6.85 0.06
CA LEU A 27 13.46 -6.11 -0.53
C LEU A 27 13.40 -6.08 -2.06
N SER A 28 12.88 -7.14 -2.70
CA SER A 28 12.65 -7.14 -4.14
C SER A 28 11.63 -6.08 -4.55
N ALA A 29 10.53 -5.93 -3.80
CA ALA A 29 9.52 -4.90 -4.04
C ALA A 29 10.06 -3.49 -3.74
N THR A 30 10.65 -3.26 -2.56
CA THR A 30 11.12 -1.91 -2.17
C THR A 30 12.34 -1.42 -2.97
N ASN A 31 13.08 -2.30 -3.65
CA ASN A 31 14.17 -1.94 -4.56
C ASN A 31 13.82 -2.23 -6.03
N HIS A 32 12.54 -2.40 -6.34
CA HIS A 32 12.10 -2.68 -7.69
C HIS A 32 12.47 -1.52 -8.64
N ARG A 33 12.66 -1.84 -9.94
CA ARG A 33 12.96 -0.82 -10.97
C ARG A 33 11.91 0.29 -11.01
N PHE A 34 10.63 -0.03 -10.72
CA PHE A 34 9.55 0.94 -10.65
C PHE A 34 9.88 2.05 -9.63
N VAL A 35 10.34 1.68 -8.45
CA VAL A 35 10.73 2.63 -7.39
C VAL A 35 11.91 3.51 -7.84
N THR A 36 12.92 2.90 -8.48
CA THR A 36 14.07 3.64 -9.01
C THR A 36 13.65 4.64 -10.09
N GLU A 37 12.88 4.19 -11.08
CA GLU A 37 12.38 5.03 -12.17
C GLU A 37 11.39 6.10 -11.66
N LEU A 38 10.61 5.79 -10.60
CA LEU A 38 9.75 6.78 -9.92
C LEU A 38 10.59 7.92 -9.32
N PHE A 39 11.67 7.59 -8.61
CA PHE A 39 12.56 8.59 -8.01
C PHE A 39 13.27 9.46 -9.05
N GLU A 40 13.63 8.87 -10.19
CA GLU A 40 14.26 9.56 -11.31
C GLU A 40 13.27 10.34 -12.19
N GLY A 41 11.97 10.05 -12.05
CA GLY A 41 10.93 10.61 -12.92
C GLY A 41 10.98 10.08 -14.35
N THR A 42 11.49 8.86 -14.55
CA THR A 42 11.76 8.24 -15.85
C THR A 42 10.79 7.13 -16.23
N ILE A 43 9.81 6.80 -15.38
CA ILE A 43 8.75 5.83 -15.72
C ILE A 43 8.05 6.30 -16.99
N ALA A 44 7.93 5.40 -17.98
CA ALA A 44 7.20 5.69 -19.21
C ALA A 44 5.74 6.05 -18.89
N PRO A 45 5.16 7.09 -19.52
CA PRO A 45 3.80 7.55 -19.21
C PRO A 45 2.75 6.44 -19.25
N GLN A 46 2.85 5.50 -20.21
CA GLN A 46 1.93 4.38 -20.36
C GLN A 46 2.07 3.35 -19.20
N VAL A 47 3.28 3.15 -18.69
CA VAL A 47 3.54 2.29 -17.53
C VAL A 47 2.93 2.92 -16.28
N MET A 48 3.19 4.21 -16.06
CA MET A 48 2.63 4.94 -14.91
C MET A 48 1.10 5.02 -14.98
N ALA A 49 0.53 5.27 -16.16
CA ALA A 49 -0.91 5.28 -16.36
C ALA A 49 -1.54 3.91 -16.07
N GLY A 50 -0.95 2.83 -16.57
CA GLY A 50 -1.40 1.46 -16.32
C GLY A 50 -1.36 1.12 -14.84
N TYR A 51 -0.24 1.42 -14.17
CA TYR A 51 -0.07 1.26 -12.72
C TYR A 51 -1.18 1.98 -11.95
N LEU A 52 -1.38 3.27 -12.19
CA LEU A 52 -2.41 4.06 -11.50
C LEU A 52 -3.83 3.59 -11.76
N VAL A 53 -4.13 3.10 -12.97
CA VAL A 53 -5.45 2.51 -13.28
C VAL A 53 -5.67 1.23 -12.47
N GLN A 54 -4.67 0.35 -12.39
CA GLN A 54 -4.77 -0.89 -11.63
C GLN A 54 -4.89 -0.63 -10.13
N ASP A 55 -4.16 0.33 -9.60
CA ASP A 55 -4.19 0.77 -8.22
C ASP A 55 -5.58 1.33 -7.87
N TYR A 56 -6.07 2.27 -8.65
CA TYR A 56 -7.41 2.85 -8.48
C TYR A 56 -8.53 1.81 -8.47
N ARG A 57 -8.37 0.70 -9.21
CA ARG A 57 -9.41 -0.34 -9.36
C ARG A 57 -9.63 -1.18 -8.11
N PHE A 58 -8.70 -1.23 -7.18
CA PHE A 58 -8.91 -1.95 -5.93
C PHE A 58 -9.25 -1.05 -4.72
N LEU A 59 -9.29 0.28 -4.89
CA LEU A 59 -9.69 1.20 -3.82
C LEU A 59 -11.04 0.84 -3.17
N ASP A 60 -12.02 0.39 -3.97
CA ASP A 60 -13.32 -0.05 -3.46
C ASP A 60 -13.18 -1.18 -2.43
N THR A 61 -12.42 -2.23 -2.77
CA THR A 61 -12.18 -3.37 -1.88
C THR A 61 -11.21 -3.02 -0.75
N PHE A 62 -10.31 -2.06 -0.95
CA PHE A 62 -9.43 -1.55 0.09
C PHE A 62 -10.23 -0.78 1.16
N LEU A 63 -11.18 0.05 0.76
CA LEU A 63 -12.11 0.68 1.70
C LEU A 63 -12.98 -0.34 2.44
N ALA A 64 -13.38 -1.44 1.78
CA ALA A 64 -14.07 -2.54 2.46
C ALA A 64 -13.17 -3.24 3.50
N LEU A 65 -11.85 -3.40 3.20
CA LEU A 65 -10.86 -3.91 4.17
C LEU A 65 -10.76 -2.98 5.39
N ILE A 66 -10.63 -1.66 5.19
CA ILE A 66 -10.59 -0.69 6.29
C ILE A 66 -11.92 -0.74 7.10
N GLY A 67 -13.06 -0.86 6.42
CA GLY A 67 -14.35 -1.08 7.07
C GLY A 67 -14.36 -2.34 7.95
N GLY A 68 -13.77 -3.43 7.46
CA GLY A 68 -13.54 -4.65 8.22
C GLY A 68 -12.62 -4.42 9.44
N ALA A 69 -11.57 -3.61 9.29
CA ALA A 69 -10.69 -3.24 10.40
C ALA A 69 -11.45 -2.46 11.49
N ILE A 70 -12.27 -1.46 11.09
CA ILE A 70 -13.11 -0.67 12.02
C ILE A 70 -14.08 -1.59 12.77
N ALA A 71 -14.72 -2.52 12.09
CA ALA A 71 -15.68 -3.45 12.70
C ALA A 71 -15.01 -4.38 13.73
N ASN A 72 -13.81 -4.88 13.44
CA ASN A 72 -13.09 -5.86 14.25
C ASN A 72 -12.12 -5.24 15.28
N ALA A 73 -11.81 -3.93 15.20
CA ALA A 73 -10.99 -3.27 16.22
C ALA A 73 -11.64 -3.41 17.61
N ASP A 74 -10.84 -3.71 18.63
CA ASP A 74 -11.30 -3.96 19.99
C ASP A 74 -11.30 -2.71 20.88
N THR A 75 -10.81 -1.55 20.36
CA THR A 75 -10.76 -0.28 21.07
C THR A 75 -11.45 0.85 20.28
N LEU A 76 -12.05 1.81 21.00
CA LEU A 76 -12.60 3.02 20.37
C LEU A 76 -11.51 3.84 19.67
N ALA A 77 -10.32 3.95 20.28
CA ALA A 77 -9.20 4.70 19.68
C ALA A 77 -8.78 4.11 18.35
N GLY A 78 -8.70 2.76 18.25
CA GLY A 78 -8.42 2.06 17.01
C GLY A 78 -9.49 2.33 15.94
N ARG A 79 -10.78 2.26 16.30
CA ARG A 79 -11.87 2.57 15.36
C ARG A 79 -11.81 4.00 14.84
N LEU A 80 -11.54 4.98 15.71
CA LEU A 80 -11.43 6.38 15.31
C LEU A 80 -10.28 6.59 14.33
N ARG A 81 -9.07 6.07 14.64
CA ARG A 81 -7.92 6.23 13.74
C ARG A 81 -8.13 5.56 12.37
N LEU A 82 -8.75 4.37 12.35
CA LEU A 82 -9.10 3.69 11.09
C LEU A 82 -10.18 4.43 10.30
N SER A 83 -11.10 5.12 10.99
CA SER A 83 -12.11 5.95 10.32
C SER A 83 -11.50 7.21 9.70
N GLU A 84 -10.49 7.80 10.35
CA GLU A 84 -9.69 8.90 9.78
C GLU A 84 -8.96 8.43 8.55
N PHE A 85 -8.32 7.26 8.60
CA PHE A 85 -7.63 6.67 7.47
C PHE A 85 -8.56 6.43 6.26
N ALA A 86 -9.76 5.91 6.49
CA ALA A 86 -10.76 5.79 5.41
C ALA A 86 -11.12 7.17 4.79
N GLY A 87 -11.14 8.23 5.61
CA GLY A 87 -11.35 9.60 5.14
C GLY A 87 -10.18 10.14 4.31
N GLU A 88 -8.95 9.84 4.70
CA GLU A 88 -7.72 10.20 3.96
C GLU A 88 -7.73 9.59 2.55
N ILE A 89 -8.04 8.28 2.43
CA ILE A 89 -8.18 7.59 1.14
C ILE A 89 -9.27 8.22 0.28
N ALA A 90 -10.44 8.51 0.86
CA ALA A 90 -11.58 9.09 0.14
C ALA A 90 -11.32 10.53 -0.33
N GLY A 91 -10.42 11.26 0.32
CA GLY A 91 -10.07 12.66 0.05
C GLY A 91 -8.84 12.83 -0.82
N ASP A 92 -7.68 12.81 -0.20
CA ASP A 92 -6.42 13.24 -0.81
C ASP A 92 -5.93 12.25 -1.87
N GLU A 93 -5.95 10.95 -1.57
CA GLU A 93 -5.48 9.94 -2.49
C GLU A 93 -6.39 9.81 -3.72
N ASN A 94 -7.71 9.74 -3.52
CA ASN A 94 -8.65 9.73 -4.64
C ASN A 94 -8.50 10.97 -5.54
N THR A 95 -8.27 12.14 -4.95
CA THR A 95 -8.05 13.39 -5.71
C THR A 95 -6.76 13.33 -6.52
N TYR A 96 -5.69 12.74 -5.98
CA TYR A 96 -4.43 12.53 -6.71
C TYR A 96 -4.66 11.67 -7.96
N PHE A 97 -5.34 10.53 -7.84
CA PHE A 97 -5.64 9.66 -8.98
C PHE A 97 -6.38 10.40 -10.10
N LEU A 98 -7.44 11.12 -9.77
CA LEU A 98 -8.25 11.83 -10.77
C LEU A 98 -7.41 12.88 -11.53
N ARG A 99 -6.55 13.63 -10.84
CA ARG A 99 -5.64 14.61 -11.43
C ARG A 99 -4.58 13.94 -12.32
N CYS A 100 -4.07 12.78 -11.91
CA CYS A 100 -3.13 12.00 -12.71
C CYS A 100 -3.77 11.51 -13.99
N PHE A 101 -4.99 10.98 -13.94
CA PHE A 101 -5.72 10.53 -15.13
C PHE A 101 -5.93 11.66 -16.13
N GLU A 102 -6.33 12.84 -15.66
CA GLU A 102 -6.45 14.03 -16.54
C GLU A 102 -5.12 14.37 -17.20
N THR A 103 -4.03 14.42 -16.43
CA THR A 103 -2.69 14.80 -16.93
C THR A 103 -2.10 13.78 -17.90
N LEU A 104 -2.32 12.49 -17.64
CA LEU A 104 -1.84 11.39 -18.49
C LEU A 104 -2.77 11.10 -19.67
N GLY A 105 -3.88 11.82 -19.77
CA GLY A 105 -4.87 11.63 -20.85
C GLY A 105 -5.64 10.31 -20.75
N VAL A 106 -5.74 9.74 -19.54
CA VAL A 106 -6.47 8.48 -19.29
C VAL A 106 -7.97 8.76 -19.27
N THR A 107 -8.67 8.22 -20.26
CA THR A 107 -10.13 8.37 -20.36
C THR A 107 -10.87 7.44 -19.39
N GLU A 108 -12.10 7.80 -19.06
CA GLU A 108 -13.00 6.98 -18.26
C GLU A 108 -13.19 5.58 -18.87
N HIS A 109 -13.37 5.54 -20.21
CA HIS A 109 -13.48 4.29 -20.94
C HIS A 109 -12.24 3.39 -20.77
N GLN A 110 -11.02 3.94 -20.85
CA GLN A 110 -9.79 3.17 -20.64
C GLN A 110 -9.69 2.63 -19.21
N ARG A 111 -10.02 3.44 -18.19
CA ARG A 111 -10.06 2.99 -16.79
C ARG A 111 -11.03 1.82 -16.61
N ASP A 112 -12.21 1.89 -17.21
CA ASP A 112 -13.26 0.90 -17.03
C ASP A 112 -13.05 -0.36 -17.86
N SER A 113 -12.47 -0.23 -19.07
CA SER A 113 -12.29 -1.35 -20.00
C SER A 113 -10.96 -2.12 -19.82
N MET A 114 -9.97 -1.52 -19.15
CA MET A 114 -8.72 -2.22 -18.88
C MET A 114 -8.99 -3.45 -17.99
N PRO A 115 -8.61 -4.67 -18.38
CA PRO A 115 -8.80 -5.84 -17.53
C PRO A 115 -7.94 -5.74 -16.25
N ASP A 116 -8.44 -6.29 -15.14
CA ASP A 116 -7.63 -6.45 -13.95
C ASP A 116 -6.44 -7.36 -14.26
N THR A 117 -5.26 -6.99 -13.76
CA THR A 117 -4.10 -7.87 -13.77
C THR A 117 -4.24 -8.98 -12.72
N GLU A 118 -3.31 -9.94 -12.72
CA GLU A 118 -3.30 -10.99 -11.71
C GLU A 118 -3.12 -10.41 -10.30
N ALA A 119 -2.21 -9.44 -10.14
CA ALA A 119 -1.99 -8.74 -8.88
C ALA A 119 -3.24 -7.98 -8.42
N THR A 120 -3.88 -7.20 -9.31
CA THR A 120 -5.11 -6.47 -8.97
C THR A 120 -6.24 -7.40 -8.55
N THR A 121 -6.44 -8.49 -9.28
CA THR A 121 -7.41 -9.54 -8.92
C THR A 121 -7.05 -10.18 -7.57
N GLY A 122 -5.77 -10.45 -7.36
CA GLY A 122 -5.23 -10.99 -6.13
C GLY A 122 -5.47 -10.09 -4.92
N PHE A 123 -5.21 -8.78 -5.06
CA PHE A 123 -5.47 -7.80 -4.01
C PHE A 123 -6.95 -7.68 -3.68
N LYS A 124 -7.84 -7.54 -4.69
CA LYS A 124 -9.28 -7.50 -4.46
C LYS A 124 -9.75 -8.71 -3.65
N ARG A 125 -9.26 -9.90 -3.99
CA ARG A 125 -9.58 -11.12 -3.27
C ARG A 125 -8.99 -11.11 -1.85
N LEU A 126 -7.71 -10.75 -1.70
CA LEU A 126 -7.04 -10.70 -0.41
C LEU A 126 -7.76 -9.76 0.57
N PHE A 127 -8.15 -8.57 0.10
CA PHE A 127 -8.84 -7.57 0.91
C PHE A 127 -10.21 -8.08 1.39
N LEU A 128 -10.98 -8.70 0.50
CA LEU A 128 -12.28 -9.28 0.85
C LEU A 128 -12.14 -10.50 1.79
N ASP A 129 -11.16 -11.38 1.53
CA ASP A 129 -10.85 -12.53 2.38
C ASP A 129 -10.47 -12.08 3.80
N ALA A 130 -9.60 -11.06 3.91
CA ALA A 130 -9.18 -10.50 5.19
C ALA A 130 -10.36 -9.86 5.94
N ALA A 131 -11.14 -9.01 5.26
CA ALA A 131 -12.32 -8.38 5.84
C ALA A 131 -13.35 -9.40 6.35
N ALA A 132 -13.59 -10.46 5.58
CA ALA A 132 -14.52 -11.53 5.92
C ALA A 132 -14.00 -12.50 6.99
N SER A 133 -12.69 -12.50 7.27
CA SER A 133 -12.06 -13.44 8.21
C SER A 133 -12.50 -13.26 9.66
N GLY A 134 -13.02 -12.08 10.03
CA GLY A 134 -13.31 -11.71 11.41
C GLY A 134 -12.06 -11.56 12.30
N SER A 135 -10.85 -11.59 11.71
CA SER A 135 -9.58 -11.46 12.43
C SER A 135 -9.00 -10.04 12.25
N TYR A 136 -8.98 -9.29 13.33
CA TYR A 136 -8.34 -7.96 13.32
C TYR A 136 -6.85 -8.06 12.97
N ALA A 137 -6.14 -9.09 13.47
CA ALA A 137 -4.75 -9.34 13.17
C ALA A 137 -4.49 -9.62 11.67
N ALA A 138 -5.36 -10.40 11.01
CA ALA A 138 -5.26 -10.66 9.58
C ALA A 138 -5.44 -9.38 8.76
N ILE A 139 -6.44 -8.56 9.10
CA ILE A 139 -6.70 -7.29 8.43
C ILE A 139 -5.53 -6.33 8.62
N LEU A 140 -5.04 -6.17 9.85
CA LEU A 140 -3.88 -5.33 10.14
C LEU A 140 -2.62 -5.80 9.42
N SER A 141 -2.43 -7.10 9.23
CA SER A 141 -1.29 -7.65 8.49
C SER A 141 -1.29 -7.19 7.04
N VAL A 142 -2.45 -7.18 6.39
CA VAL A 142 -2.60 -6.68 5.02
C VAL A 142 -2.37 -5.17 4.98
N LEU A 143 -3.05 -4.39 5.82
CA LEU A 143 -2.87 -2.94 5.90
C LEU A 143 -1.42 -2.55 6.19
N MET A 144 -0.75 -3.27 7.10
CA MET A 144 0.66 -3.01 7.44
C MET A 144 1.60 -3.26 6.26
N VAL A 145 1.30 -4.23 5.40
CA VAL A 145 2.10 -4.45 4.19
C VAL A 145 1.85 -3.33 3.18
N CYS A 146 0.59 -3.03 2.86
CA CYS A 146 0.25 -2.00 1.88
C CYS A 146 0.87 -0.64 2.25
N GLU A 147 0.70 -0.20 3.49
CA GLU A 147 1.20 1.12 3.91
C GLU A 147 2.70 1.10 4.29
N GLY A 148 3.14 0.06 4.98
CA GLY A 148 4.51 -0.03 5.49
C GLY A 148 5.55 -0.26 4.40
N LEU A 149 5.24 -1.04 3.36
CA LEU A 149 6.13 -1.26 2.22
C LEU A 149 6.30 0.04 1.42
N TYR A 150 5.22 0.82 1.27
CA TYR A 150 5.25 2.11 0.60
C TYR A 150 6.04 3.14 1.42
N LEU A 151 5.86 3.21 2.73
CA LEU A 151 6.71 4.06 3.58
C LEU A 151 8.19 3.65 3.50
N ASP A 152 8.48 2.34 3.47
CA ASP A 152 9.87 1.86 3.40
C ASP A 152 10.59 2.36 2.15
N TRP A 153 10.00 2.24 0.96
CA TRP A 153 10.64 2.77 -0.23
C TRP A 153 10.57 4.30 -0.29
N ALA A 154 9.45 4.94 0.06
CA ALA A 154 9.31 6.39 -0.03
C ALA A 154 10.30 7.14 0.88
N SER A 155 10.59 6.60 2.07
CA SER A 155 11.57 7.17 3.00
C SER A 155 13.01 7.19 2.47
N LYS A 156 13.31 6.39 1.44
CA LYS A 156 14.62 6.33 0.78
C LYS A 156 14.73 7.30 -0.40
N ALA A 157 13.65 7.99 -0.75
CA ALA A 157 13.63 8.88 -1.90
C ALA A 157 14.63 10.03 -1.74
N PRO A 158 15.39 10.38 -2.80
CA PRO A 158 16.36 11.47 -2.75
C PRO A 158 15.68 12.81 -2.45
N ALA A 159 16.43 13.76 -1.86
CA ALA A 159 15.90 15.08 -1.54
C ALA A 159 15.42 15.85 -2.78
N LYS A 160 16.08 15.65 -3.91
CA LYS A 160 15.63 16.20 -5.20
C LYS A 160 14.52 15.29 -5.73
N ARG A 161 13.32 15.83 -5.81
CA ARG A 161 12.14 15.15 -6.35
C ARG A 161 12.02 15.34 -7.87
N PRO A 162 11.31 14.42 -8.57
CA PRO A 162 10.95 14.62 -9.98
C PRO A 162 10.16 15.89 -10.20
N GLU A 163 10.26 16.48 -11.41
CA GLU A 163 9.50 17.68 -11.77
C GLU A 163 8.01 17.40 -11.97
N SER A 164 7.67 16.21 -12.53
CA SER A 164 6.28 15.79 -12.72
C SER A 164 5.60 15.55 -11.39
N PHE A 165 4.44 16.20 -11.17
CA PHE A 165 3.65 15.97 -9.96
C PHE A 165 3.16 14.54 -9.84
N VAL A 166 2.92 13.85 -10.96
CA VAL A 166 2.50 12.44 -10.99
C VAL A 166 3.48 11.54 -10.24
N HIS A 167 4.79 11.80 -10.37
CA HIS A 167 5.82 11.08 -9.63
C HIS A 167 6.08 11.69 -8.24
N HIS A 168 6.21 13.01 -8.20
CA HIS A 168 6.53 13.74 -6.98
C HIS A 168 5.48 13.53 -5.87
N GLU A 169 4.21 13.72 -6.18
CA GLU A 169 3.14 13.58 -5.18
C GLU A 169 2.97 12.13 -4.73
N TRP A 170 3.13 11.14 -5.62
CA TRP A 170 3.11 9.74 -5.24
C TRP A 170 4.15 9.38 -4.18
N ILE A 171 5.36 9.92 -4.34
CA ILE A 171 6.41 9.78 -3.31
C ILE A 171 6.00 10.50 -2.02
N THR A 172 5.43 11.70 -2.12
CA THR A 172 5.08 12.53 -0.96
C THR A 172 3.91 11.96 -0.17
N LEU A 173 2.90 11.39 -0.86
CA LEU A 173 1.75 10.74 -0.22
C LEU A 173 2.13 9.53 0.65
N HIS A 174 3.32 8.96 0.42
CA HIS A 174 3.80 7.80 1.17
C HIS A 174 4.97 8.13 2.12
N ASP A 175 5.28 9.43 2.32
CA ASP A 175 6.29 9.86 3.30
C ASP A 175 6.05 11.31 3.78
N TYR A 176 4.98 11.50 4.55
CA TYR A 176 4.70 12.73 5.30
C TYR A 176 4.38 12.38 6.77
N PRO A 177 4.38 13.35 7.69
CA PRO A 177 4.29 13.06 9.12
C PRO A 177 3.07 12.22 9.51
N GLU A 178 1.89 12.55 9.01
CA GLU A 178 0.63 11.88 9.35
C GLU A 178 0.58 10.44 8.79
N PHE A 179 1.17 10.21 7.61
CA PHE A 179 1.31 8.87 7.05
C PHE A 179 2.25 7.99 7.88
N ARG A 180 3.37 8.56 8.36
CA ARG A 180 4.26 7.86 9.29
C ARG A 180 3.57 7.51 10.61
N GLU A 181 2.72 8.41 11.12
CA GLU A 181 1.91 8.14 12.32
C GLU A 181 0.88 7.03 12.07
N LEU A 182 0.28 6.96 10.87
CA LEU A 182 -0.60 5.86 10.47
C LEU A 182 0.16 4.53 10.46
N VAL A 183 1.30 4.45 9.80
CA VAL A 183 2.10 3.21 9.72
C VAL A 183 2.56 2.77 11.11
N ASP A 184 2.97 3.70 11.98
CA ASP A 184 3.32 3.40 13.38
C ASP A 184 2.11 2.91 14.19
N PHE A 185 0.93 3.47 13.95
CA PHE A 185 -0.31 2.97 14.54
C PHE A 185 -0.61 1.53 14.09
N LEU A 186 -0.57 1.25 12.79
CA LEU A 186 -0.81 -0.11 12.26
C LEU A 186 0.17 -1.12 12.82
N ARG A 187 1.45 -0.75 12.89
CA ARG A 187 2.49 -1.56 13.51
C ARG A 187 2.18 -1.88 14.97
N ARG A 188 1.90 -0.85 15.79
CA ARG A 188 1.62 -1.03 17.22
C ARG A 188 0.39 -1.90 17.46
N GLU A 189 -0.66 -1.73 16.66
CA GLU A 189 -1.85 -2.56 16.76
C GLU A 189 -1.55 -4.01 16.35
N LEU A 190 -0.80 -4.23 15.27
CA LEU A 190 -0.40 -5.57 14.85
C LEU A 190 0.53 -6.24 15.86
N ASP A 191 1.47 -5.51 16.45
CA ASP A 191 2.33 -6.03 17.53
C ASP A 191 1.52 -6.42 18.78
N ARG A 192 0.43 -5.69 19.06
CA ARG A 192 -0.42 -5.93 20.23
C ARG A 192 -1.34 -7.16 20.04
N VAL A 193 -1.98 -7.29 18.87
CA VAL A 193 -3.00 -8.33 18.66
C VAL A 193 -2.50 -9.53 17.86
N GLY A 194 -1.49 -9.33 17.00
CA GLY A 194 -0.97 -10.34 16.09
C GLY A 194 -0.48 -11.63 16.76
N PRO A 195 0.25 -11.58 17.90
CA PRO A 195 0.70 -12.79 18.57
C PRO A 195 -0.42 -13.75 18.99
N SER A 196 -1.63 -13.25 19.24
CA SER A 196 -2.79 -14.08 19.62
C SER A 196 -3.43 -14.82 18.42
N ASP A 197 -3.17 -14.38 17.18
CA ASP A 197 -3.63 -15.00 15.93
C ASP A 197 -2.47 -15.07 14.90
N ALA A 198 -1.30 -15.47 15.38
CA ALA A 198 -0.03 -15.39 14.67
C ALA A 198 -0.01 -16.17 13.36
N GLN A 199 -0.70 -17.31 13.28
CA GLN A 199 -0.75 -18.13 12.07
C GLN A 199 -1.46 -17.36 10.95
N ARG A 200 -2.60 -16.77 11.25
CA ARG A 200 -3.41 -16.03 10.29
C ARG A 200 -2.72 -14.72 9.88
N ALA A 201 -2.12 -14.03 10.86
CA ALA A 201 -1.33 -12.84 10.59
C ALA A 201 -0.19 -13.13 9.61
N ARG A 202 0.56 -14.23 9.78
CA ARG A 202 1.63 -14.64 8.84
C ARG A 202 1.10 -14.92 7.45
N GLU A 203 0.02 -15.70 7.35
CA GLU A 203 -0.58 -16.06 6.06
C GLU A 203 -0.96 -14.81 5.26
N PHE A 204 -1.69 -13.90 5.87
CA PHE A 204 -2.16 -12.68 5.20
C PHE A 204 -1.03 -11.70 4.89
N PHE A 205 -0.05 -11.58 5.78
CA PHE A 205 1.14 -10.75 5.56
C PHE A 205 1.95 -11.25 4.35
N SER A 206 2.23 -12.55 4.28
CA SER A 206 3.01 -13.12 3.19
C SER A 206 2.31 -12.96 1.84
N ARG A 207 1.01 -13.24 1.78
CA ARG A 207 0.20 -13.03 0.56
C ARG A 207 0.22 -11.58 0.09
N ALA A 208 0.15 -10.62 1.02
CA ALA A 208 0.22 -9.20 0.68
C ALA A 208 1.59 -8.82 0.10
N VAL A 209 2.69 -9.24 0.72
CA VAL A 209 4.06 -8.95 0.23
C VAL A 209 4.31 -9.53 -1.17
N GLU A 210 3.82 -10.75 -1.43
CA GLU A 210 3.91 -11.38 -2.76
C GLU A 210 3.14 -10.58 -3.82
N LEU A 211 1.96 -10.08 -3.48
CA LEU A 211 1.14 -9.27 -4.39
C LEU A 211 1.74 -7.89 -4.65
N GLU A 212 2.38 -7.25 -3.67
CA GLU A 212 3.08 -5.98 -3.89
C GLU A 212 4.22 -6.12 -4.90
N GLN A 213 5.02 -7.16 -4.78
CA GLN A 213 6.06 -7.42 -5.77
C GLN A 213 5.48 -7.67 -7.16
N LEU A 214 4.47 -8.54 -7.26
CA LEU A 214 3.81 -8.85 -8.52
C LEU A 214 3.18 -7.60 -9.15
N PHE A 215 2.61 -6.70 -8.35
CA PHE A 215 1.98 -5.48 -8.82
C PHE A 215 2.99 -4.55 -9.52
N PHE A 216 4.19 -4.40 -8.96
CA PHE A 216 5.26 -3.66 -9.64
C PHE A 216 5.75 -4.37 -10.90
N ASP A 217 5.91 -5.70 -10.89
CA ASP A 217 6.30 -6.48 -12.07
C ASP A 217 5.29 -6.31 -13.22
N GLU A 218 3.99 -6.42 -12.92
CA GLU A 218 2.91 -6.33 -13.91
C GLU A 218 2.74 -4.93 -14.51
N SER A 219 3.18 -3.88 -13.82
CA SER A 219 3.14 -2.51 -14.36
C SER A 219 3.89 -2.37 -15.69
N TYR A 220 4.93 -3.18 -15.90
CA TYR A 220 5.73 -3.18 -17.14
C TYR A 220 5.23 -4.14 -18.21
N THR A 221 4.44 -5.13 -17.83
CA THR A 221 3.89 -6.12 -18.76
C THR A 221 2.48 -5.77 -19.22
N HIS A 222 1.80 -4.88 -18.48
CA HIS A 222 0.44 -4.42 -18.76
C HIS A 222 0.35 -2.88 -18.76
N PRO A 223 1.17 -2.17 -19.56
CA PRO A 223 1.05 -0.72 -19.69
C PRO A 223 -0.31 -0.36 -20.29
N LEU A 224 -0.79 0.86 -20.00
CA LEU A 224 -1.99 1.37 -20.67
C LEU A 224 -1.69 1.56 -22.17
N PRO A 225 -2.50 1.03 -23.09
CA PRO A 225 -2.29 1.16 -24.53
C PRO A 225 -2.47 2.58 -25.07
#